data_d8ec616adfd3e636ef133bea439663d0
#
_entry.id   d8ec616adfd3e636ef133bea439663d0
#
_cell.length_a   1.000
_cell.length_b   1.000
_cell.length_c   1.000
_cell.angle_alpha   90.00
_cell.angle_beta   90.00
_cell.angle_gamma   90.00
#
_symmetry.space_group_name_H-M   'P 1'
#
loop_
_entity.id
_entity.type
_entity.pdbx_description
1 polymer ?
#
loop_
_entity_poly.entity_id
_entity_poly.type
_entity_poly.pdbx_seq_one_letter_code
_entity_poly.pdbx_strand_id
1 'polypeptide(L)'
;MITGEDSVEKRKTLWNSRIICATPEVARNDMNHNVVKPQQFNLVIFDEVHRTTGDYAYSSIAEHFENSSTRILGMTATLPSEQEKATEILTRLQISVVAERNESSPDVKPYIQETNTEWINVELPPELQSIQKLLKSALNERYDLLQKNGLPLNNQQSLSSL
;
A
#
# COMPACT_ATOMS: atom_id res chain seq x y z
N MET A 1 -11.59 -18.12 1.92
CA MET A 1 -10.30 -17.42 1.76
C MET A 1 -9.22 -18.48 1.56
N ILE A 2 -8.29 -18.22 0.66
CA ILE A 2 -7.16 -19.12 0.34
C ILE A 2 -5.88 -18.49 0.91
N THR A 3 -5.13 -19.26 1.71
CA THR A 3 -3.91 -18.78 2.35
C THR A 3 -2.78 -19.80 2.18
N GLY A 4 -1.55 -19.42 2.56
CA GLY A 4 -0.39 -20.33 2.52
C GLY A 4 -0.46 -21.51 3.50
N GLU A 5 -1.38 -21.47 4.44
CA GLU A 5 -1.61 -22.56 5.39
C GLU A 5 -2.42 -23.72 4.77
N ASP A 6 -3.12 -23.46 3.66
CA ASP A 6 -3.90 -24.46 2.97
C ASP A 6 -3.01 -25.38 2.11
N SER A 7 -3.24 -26.70 2.16
CA SER A 7 -2.54 -27.62 1.26
C SER A 7 -2.88 -27.35 -0.21
N VAL A 8 -2.00 -27.73 -1.13
CA VAL A 8 -2.19 -27.53 -2.57
C VAL A 8 -3.48 -28.20 -3.07
N GLU A 9 -3.78 -29.41 -2.60
CA GLU A 9 -5.00 -30.14 -2.94
C GLU A 9 -6.26 -29.40 -2.51
N LYS A 10 -6.25 -28.83 -1.29
CA LYS A 10 -7.34 -28.01 -0.78
C LYS A 10 -7.49 -26.75 -1.60
N ARG A 11 -6.39 -26.07 -1.93
CA ARG A 11 -6.42 -24.86 -2.76
C ARG A 11 -7.00 -25.11 -4.16
N LYS A 12 -6.62 -26.21 -4.83
CA LYS A 12 -7.21 -26.62 -6.11
C LYS A 12 -8.73 -26.68 -6.08
N THR A 13 -9.29 -27.18 -4.97
CA THR A 13 -10.75 -27.24 -4.81
C THR A 13 -11.33 -25.85 -4.58
N LEU A 14 -10.70 -25.03 -3.75
CA LEU A 14 -11.16 -23.67 -3.42
C LEU A 14 -11.11 -22.73 -4.62
N TRP A 15 -10.14 -22.89 -5.53
CA TRP A 15 -10.04 -22.12 -6.78
C TRP A 15 -11.21 -22.33 -7.75
N ASN A 16 -12.05 -23.35 -7.54
CA ASN A 16 -13.28 -23.58 -8.32
C ASN A 16 -14.51 -22.85 -7.73
N SER A 17 -14.35 -22.07 -6.68
CA SER A 17 -15.44 -21.30 -6.08
C SER A 17 -15.82 -20.10 -6.95
N ARG A 18 -17.09 -19.67 -6.86
CA ARG A 18 -17.60 -18.52 -7.65
C ARG A 18 -16.97 -17.19 -7.22
N ILE A 19 -16.72 -17.02 -5.93
CA ILE A 19 -16.06 -15.85 -5.34
C ILE A 19 -14.89 -16.35 -4.49
N ILE A 20 -13.73 -15.79 -4.73
CA ILE A 20 -12.49 -16.23 -4.12
C ILE A 20 -11.77 -15.01 -3.53
N CYS A 21 -11.35 -15.13 -2.27
CA CYS A 21 -10.41 -14.22 -1.64
C CYS A 21 -9.12 -15.01 -1.37
N ALA A 22 -8.00 -14.50 -1.82
CA ALA A 22 -6.69 -15.12 -1.63
C ALA A 22 -5.65 -14.08 -1.22
N THR A 23 -4.61 -14.52 -0.51
CA THR A 23 -3.45 -13.65 -0.31
C THR A 23 -2.67 -13.51 -1.61
N PRO A 24 -2.06 -12.34 -1.90
CA PRO A 24 -1.35 -12.10 -3.16
C PRO A 24 -0.27 -13.14 -3.46
N GLU A 25 0.52 -13.51 -2.44
CA GLU A 25 1.62 -14.46 -2.60
C GLU A 25 1.12 -15.86 -3.01
N VAL A 26 0.00 -16.30 -2.44
CA VAL A 26 -0.59 -17.59 -2.80
C VAL A 26 -1.17 -17.55 -4.20
N ALA A 27 -1.87 -16.47 -4.55
CA ALA A 27 -2.41 -16.30 -5.90
C ALA A 27 -1.28 -16.32 -6.94
N ARG A 28 -0.21 -15.53 -6.74
CA ARG A 28 0.96 -15.53 -7.61
C ARG A 28 1.59 -16.92 -7.74
N ASN A 29 1.84 -17.57 -6.61
CA ASN A 29 2.48 -18.88 -6.63
C ASN A 29 1.63 -19.94 -7.34
N ASP A 30 0.32 -19.95 -7.08
CA ASP A 30 -0.59 -20.92 -7.67
C ASP A 30 -0.79 -20.67 -9.18
N MET A 31 -0.76 -19.42 -9.64
CA MET A 31 -0.75 -19.08 -11.08
C MET A 31 0.57 -19.50 -11.72
N ASN A 32 1.71 -19.19 -11.13
CA ASN A 32 3.03 -19.54 -11.65
C ASN A 32 3.21 -21.08 -11.78
N HIS A 33 2.62 -21.84 -10.88
CA HIS A 33 2.66 -23.30 -10.91
C HIS A 33 1.47 -23.94 -11.64
N ASN A 34 0.64 -23.16 -12.34
CA ASN A 34 -0.54 -23.63 -13.06
C ASN A 34 -1.56 -24.40 -12.19
N VAL A 35 -1.60 -24.12 -10.88
CA VAL A 35 -2.63 -24.66 -9.98
C VAL A 35 -3.99 -24.04 -10.30
N VAL A 36 -3.99 -22.79 -10.73
CA VAL A 36 -5.16 -22.04 -11.19
C VAL A 36 -4.83 -21.32 -12.51
N LYS A 37 -5.83 -21.19 -13.38
CA LYS A 37 -5.66 -20.57 -14.70
C LYS A 37 -6.35 -19.19 -14.73
N PRO A 38 -5.71 -18.15 -15.27
CA PRO A 38 -6.30 -16.81 -15.38
C PRO A 38 -7.63 -16.78 -16.12
N GLN A 39 -7.80 -17.64 -17.13
CA GLN A 39 -9.02 -17.73 -17.97
C GLN A 39 -10.27 -18.13 -17.19
N GLN A 40 -10.14 -18.60 -15.95
CA GLN A 40 -11.27 -18.96 -15.10
C GLN A 40 -11.96 -17.72 -14.50
N PHE A 41 -11.32 -16.55 -14.57
CA PHE A 41 -11.81 -15.33 -13.92
C PHE A 41 -12.38 -14.34 -14.94
N ASN A 42 -13.53 -13.75 -14.61
CA ASN A 42 -14.11 -12.63 -15.35
C ASN A 42 -13.72 -11.29 -14.76
N LEU A 43 -13.38 -11.27 -13.47
CA LEU A 43 -12.98 -10.08 -12.71
C LEU A 43 -11.92 -10.46 -11.69
N VAL A 44 -10.88 -9.65 -11.62
CA VAL A 44 -9.87 -9.66 -10.55
C VAL A 44 -9.88 -8.32 -9.86
N ILE A 45 -9.90 -8.34 -8.54
CA ILE A 45 -9.88 -7.15 -7.70
C ILE A 45 -8.57 -7.15 -6.90
N PHE A 46 -7.78 -6.12 -7.09
CA PHE A 46 -6.62 -5.83 -6.25
C PHE A 46 -7.02 -4.78 -5.21
N ASP A 47 -6.93 -5.13 -3.95
CA ASP A 47 -7.17 -4.20 -2.85
C ASP A 47 -5.85 -3.57 -2.39
N GLU A 48 -5.91 -2.33 -1.91
CA GLU A 48 -4.75 -1.57 -1.46
C GLU A 48 -3.63 -1.46 -2.52
N VAL A 49 -4.01 -1.12 -3.75
CA VAL A 49 -3.07 -1.10 -4.90
C VAL A 49 -1.90 -0.14 -4.73
N HIS A 50 -1.98 0.84 -3.81
CA HIS A 50 -0.85 1.72 -3.50
C HIS A 50 0.38 0.95 -3.00
N ARG A 51 0.21 -0.28 -2.51
CA ARG A 51 1.31 -1.17 -2.08
C ARG A 51 2.05 -1.82 -3.25
N THR A 52 1.56 -1.68 -4.47
CA THR A 52 2.16 -2.30 -5.66
C THR A 52 3.56 -1.76 -5.99
N THR A 53 3.90 -0.55 -5.55
CA THR A 53 5.22 0.08 -5.75
C THR A 53 6.38 -0.62 -5.02
N GLY A 54 6.13 -1.66 -4.26
CA GLY A 54 7.15 -2.50 -3.60
C GLY A 54 6.80 -3.98 -3.61
N ASP A 55 5.59 -4.31 -4.01
CA ASP A 55 5.08 -5.68 -3.99
C ASP A 55 5.00 -6.26 -5.40
N TYR A 56 5.96 -7.10 -5.72
CA TYR A 56 6.02 -7.81 -6.99
C TYR A 56 4.86 -8.81 -7.19
N ALA A 57 4.11 -9.16 -6.14
CA ALA A 57 3.05 -10.15 -6.23
C ALA A 57 1.90 -9.64 -7.12
N TYR A 58 1.40 -8.43 -6.92
CA TYR A 58 0.31 -7.86 -7.73
C TYR A 58 0.70 -7.68 -9.19
N SER A 59 1.91 -7.16 -9.46
CA SER A 59 2.42 -7.01 -10.82
C SER A 59 2.50 -8.36 -11.52
N SER A 60 3.09 -9.35 -10.86
CA SER A 60 3.20 -10.71 -11.41
C SER A 60 1.83 -11.37 -11.65
N ILE A 61 0.85 -11.13 -10.76
CA ILE A 61 -0.51 -11.62 -10.99
C ILE A 61 -1.14 -10.93 -12.20
N ALA A 62 -0.98 -9.60 -12.33
CA ALA A 62 -1.55 -8.82 -13.43
C ALA A 62 -0.99 -9.26 -14.80
N GLU A 63 0.29 -9.63 -14.89
CA GLU A 63 0.92 -10.16 -16.10
C GLU A 63 0.22 -11.42 -16.62
N HIS A 64 -0.29 -12.27 -15.74
CA HIS A 64 -1.05 -13.45 -16.14
C HIS A 64 -2.38 -13.14 -16.85
N PHE A 65 -2.87 -11.91 -16.70
CA PHE A 65 -4.10 -11.45 -17.32
C PHE A 65 -3.87 -10.63 -18.60
N GLU A 66 -2.61 -10.42 -19.01
CA GLU A 66 -2.30 -9.81 -20.30
C GLU A 66 -3.00 -10.59 -21.42
N ASN A 67 -3.63 -9.85 -22.33
CA ASN A 67 -4.37 -10.42 -23.45
C ASN A 67 -5.55 -11.33 -23.06
N SER A 68 -6.03 -11.25 -21.81
CA SER A 68 -7.25 -11.93 -21.38
C SER A 68 -8.46 -11.00 -21.49
N SER A 69 -9.67 -11.56 -21.46
CA SER A 69 -10.93 -10.80 -21.36
C SER A 69 -11.29 -10.46 -19.90
N THR A 70 -10.46 -10.85 -18.97
CA THR A 70 -10.67 -10.59 -17.54
C THR A 70 -10.55 -9.10 -17.23
N ARG A 71 -11.52 -8.56 -16.51
CA ARG A 71 -11.45 -7.18 -16.04
C ARG A 71 -10.59 -7.10 -14.79
N ILE A 72 -9.77 -6.06 -14.71
CA ILE A 72 -8.97 -5.74 -13.53
C ILE A 72 -9.58 -4.50 -12.86
N LEU A 73 -9.80 -4.59 -11.56
CA LEU A 73 -10.22 -3.49 -10.70
C LEU A 73 -9.17 -3.30 -9.60
N GLY A 74 -8.54 -2.14 -9.57
CA GLY A 74 -7.69 -1.72 -8.47
C GLY A 74 -8.45 -0.82 -7.50
N MET A 75 -8.36 -1.06 -6.22
CA MET A 75 -8.95 -0.25 -5.16
C MET A 75 -7.89 0.25 -4.21
N THR A 76 -8.01 1.49 -3.79
CA THR A 76 -7.18 2.08 -2.73
C THR A 76 -7.85 3.31 -2.13
N ALA A 77 -7.69 3.53 -0.86
CA ALA A 77 -8.10 4.77 -0.21
C ALA A 77 -7.17 5.93 -0.55
N THR A 78 -5.91 5.65 -0.87
CA THR A 78 -4.89 6.68 -1.13
C THR A 78 -4.03 6.28 -2.32
N LEU A 79 -4.01 7.11 -3.34
CA LEU A 79 -2.99 7.02 -4.39
C LEU A 79 -1.74 7.82 -3.96
N PRO A 80 -0.53 7.39 -4.35
CA PRO A 80 0.65 8.20 -4.15
C PRO A 80 0.49 9.58 -4.78
N SER A 81 0.85 10.63 -4.05
CA SER A 81 0.84 12.00 -4.56
C SER A 81 1.87 12.25 -5.67
N GLU A 82 2.88 11.40 -5.74
CA GLU A 82 3.90 11.40 -6.79
C GLU A 82 3.32 10.79 -8.07
N GLN A 83 3.17 11.61 -9.09
CA GLN A 83 2.58 11.22 -10.37
C GLN A 83 3.28 10.02 -11.02
N GLU A 84 4.59 9.93 -10.88
CA GLU A 84 5.38 8.81 -11.42
C GLU A 84 4.97 7.48 -10.79
N LYS A 85 4.85 7.42 -9.45
CA LYS A 85 4.42 6.22 -8.73
C LYS A 85 2.98 5.82 -9.06
N ALA A 86 2.09 6.81 -9.15
CA ALA A 86 0.71 6.54 -9.56
C ALA A 86 0.65 5.95 -10.98
N THR A 87 1.39 6.52 -11.93
CA THR A 87 1.49 6.01 -13.30
C THR A 87 2.09 4.60 -13.34
N GLU A 88 3.10 4.33 -12.54
CA GLU A 88 3.69 2.99 -12.42
C GLU A 88 2.66 1.94 -11.98
N ILE A 89 1.85 2.23 -10.96
CA ILE A 89 0.78 1.34 -10.49
C ILE A 89 -0.23 1.07 -11.61
N LEU A 90 -0.72 2.12 -12.25
CA LEU A 90 -1.71 1.99 -13.33
C LEU A 90 -1.20 1.15 -14.48
N THR A 91 0.06 1.36 -14.88
CA THR A 91 0.70 0.62 -15.96
C THR A 91 0.89 -0.85 -15.59
N ARG A 92 1.44 -1.13 -14.42
CA ARG A 92 1.69 -2.50 -13.95
C ARG A 92 0.41 -3.32 -13.78
N LEU A 93 -0.67 -2.70 -13.35
CA LEU A 93 -1.97 -3.34 -13.18
C LEU A 93 -2.88 -3.21 -14.43
N GLN A 94 -2.38 -2.64 -15.52
CA GLN A 94 -3.11 -2.47 -16.78
C GLN A 94 -4.44 -1.70 -16.60
N ILE A 95 -4.45 -0.74 -15.69
CA ILE A 95 -5.62 0.09 -15.39
C ILE A 95 -5.64 1.29 -16.35
N SER A 96 -6.70 1.42 -17.13
CA SER A 96 -6.87 2.48 -18.12
C SER A 96 -7.80 3.62 -17.68
N VAL A 97 -8.63 3.40 -16.66
CA VAL A 97 -9.61 4.38 -16.18
C VAL A 97 -9.51 4.51 -14.66
N VAL A 98 -9.41 5.73 -14.18
CA VAL A 98 -9.39 6.05 -12.75
C VAL A 98 -10.69 6.76 -12.39
N ALA A 99 -11.35 6.29 -11.33
CA ALA A 99 -12.49 6.95 -10.71
C ALA A 99 -12.13 7.37 -9.29
N GLU A 100 -12.10 8.68 -9.05
CA GLU A 100 -11.79 9.23 -7.73
C GLU A 100 -13.07 9.65 -7.01
N ARG A 101 -13.13 9.39 -5.71
CA ARG A 101 -14.16 9.85 -4.79
C ARG A 101 -13.51 10.39 -3.53
N ASN A 102 -14.12 11.40 -2.97
CA ASN A 102 -13.73 11.99 -1.69
C ASN A 102 -14.97 12.18 -0.79
N GLU A 103 -14.75 12.63 0.44
CA GLU A 103 -15.81 12.82 1.43
C GLU A 103 -16.90 13.81 0.99
N SER A 104 -16.57 14.75 0.10
CA SER A 104 -17.52 15.73 -0.44
C SER A 104 -18.28 15.22 -1.68
N SER A 105 -17.91 14.08 -2.24
CA SER A 105 -18.57 13.49 -3.41
C SER A 105 -20.05 13.20 -3.09
N PRO A 106 -21.00 13.59 -3.97
CA PRO A 106 -22.43 13.49 -3.68
C PRO A 106 -22.92 12.06 -3.38
N ASP A 107 -22.29 11.08 -3.96
CA ASP A 107 -22.59 9.65 -3.80
C ASP A 107 -21.92 9.05 -2.54
N VAL A 108 -20.95 9.72 -1.94
CA VAL A 108 -20.23 9.28 -0.73
C VAL A 108 -20.74 10.02 0.52
N LYS A 109 -21.00 11.31 0.39
CA LYS A 109 -21.40 12.20 1.49
C LYS A 109 -22.50 11.66 2.41
N PRO A 110 -23.56 10.97 1.92
CA PRO A 110 -24.60 10.41 2.79
C PRO A 110 -24.12 9.31 3.74
N TYR A 111 -22.98 8.71 3.46
CA TYR A 111 -22.41 7.60 4.24
C TYR A 111 -21.25 8.03 5.14
N ILE A 112 -20.82 9.29 5.05
CA ILE A 112 -19.78 9.85 5.93
C ILE A 112 -20.41 10.22 7.27
N GLN A 113 -19.80 9.72 8.33
CA GLN A 113 -20.16 10.14 9.69
C GLN A 113 -19.39 11.40 10.07
N GLU A 114 -20.05 12.30 10.81
CA GLU A 114 -19.35 13.47 11.37
C GLU A 114 -18.29 13.02 12.36
N THR A 115 -17.06 13.46 12.12
CA THR A 115 -15.93 13.19 13.01
C THR A 115 -15.65 14.43 13.86
N ASN A 116 -15.85 14.32 15.16
CA ASN A 116 -15.41 15.34 16.12
C ASN A 116 -14.03 14.96 16.62
N THR A 117 -13.05 15.85 16.39
CA THR A 117 -11.67 15.65 16.85
C THR A 117 -11.42 16.53 18.06
N GLU A 118 -11.08 15.92 19.18
CA GLU A 118 -10.62 16.60 20.38
C GLU A 118 -9.11 16.43 20.51
N TRP A 119 -8.38 17.55 20.58
CA TRP A 119 -6.93 17.55 20.78
C TRP A 119 -6.60 17.62 22.24
N ILE A 120 -6.06 16.55 22.81
CA ILE A 120 -5.58 16.51 24.19
C ILE A 120 -4.05 16.63 24.16
N ASN A 121 -3.55 17.79 24.60
CA ASN A 121 -2.11 17.98 24.77
C ASN A 121 -1.67 17.39 26.10
N VAL A 122 -0.79 16.41 26.03
CA VAL A 122 -0.17 15.81 27.21
C VAL A 122 1.30 16.21 27.26
N GLU A 123 1.71 16.83 28.36
CA GLU A 123 3.12 17.17 28.56
C GLU A 123 3.93 15.90 28.82
N LEU A 124 5.12 15.83 28.18
CA LEU A 124 6.04 14.74 28.44
C LEU A 124 6.55 14.78 29.89
N PRO A 125 6.63 13.63 30.58
CA PRO A 125 7.29 13.55 31.88
C PRO A 125 8.71 14.15 31.87
N PRO A 126 9.18 14.74 32.97
CA PRO A 126 10.50 15.39 33.01
C PRO A 126 11.66 14.48 32.58
N GLU A 127 11.58 13.21 32.89
CA GLU A 127 12.56 12.20 32.52
C GLU A 127 12.64 12.05 30.99
N LEU A 128 11.50 11.96 30.31
CA LEU A 128 11.44 11.87 28.84
C LEU A 128 11.86 13.17 28.17
N GLN A 129 11.52 14.33 28.76
CA GLN A 129 12.02 15.62 28.28
C GLN A 129 13.55 15.70 28.34
N SER A 130 14.15 15.16 29.41
CA SER A 130 15.59 15.13 29.59
C SER A 130 16.25 14.22 28.53
N ILE A 131 15.70 13.05 28.29
CA ILE A 131 16.17 12.13 27.23
C ILE A 131 16.04 12.80 25.85
N GLN A 132 14.93 13.43 25.55
CA GLN A 132 14.72 14.16 24.30
C GLN A 132 15.77 15.26 24.09
N LYS A 133 16.07 16.04 25.12
CA LYS A 133 17.11 17.09 25.06
C LYS A 133 18.48 16.51 24.77
N LEU A 134 18.87 15.42 25.44
CA LEU A 134 20.15 14.74 25.22
C LEU A 134 20.26 14.20 23.79
N LEU A 135 19.22 13.55 23.31
CA LEU A 135 19.19 13.05 21.93
C LEU A 135 19.29 14.16 20.90
N LYS A 136 18.55 15.26 21.08
CA LYS A 136 18.63 16.44 20.21
C LYS A 136 20.04 17.08 20.24
N SER A 137 20.68 17.17 21.40
CA SER A 137 22.04 17.69 21.51
C SER A 137 23.03 16.81 20.75
N ALA A 138 23.00 15.50 21.00
CA ALA A 138 23.88 14.55 20.30
C ALA A 138 23.66 14.57 18.76
N LEU A 139 22.43 14.71 18.32
CA LEU A 139 22.10 14.82 16.91
C LEU A 139 22.69 16.11 16.30
N ASN A 140 22.50 17.25 16.95
CA ASN A 140 23.02 18.53 16.49
C ASN A 140 24.55 18.53 16.41
N GLU A 141 25.24 17.96 17.38
CA GLU A 141 26.69 17.79 17.34
C GLU A 141 27.15 16.99 16.11
N ARG A 142 26.41 15.94 15.74
CA ARG A 142 26.69 15.16 14.55
C ARG A 142 26.40 15.92 13.26
N TYR A 143 25.31 16.68 13.21
CA TYR A 143 25.00 17.56 12.09
C TYR A 143 26.11 18.60 11.87
N ASP A 144 26.56 19.28 12.95
CA ASP A 144 27.64 20.25 12.87
C ASP A 144 28.94 19.64 12.37
N LEU A 145 29.28 18.44 12.82
CA LEU A 145 30.46 17.72 12.32
C LEU A 145 30.35 17.37 10.84
N LEU A 146 29.20 16.94 10.35
CA LEU A 146 28.96 16.63 8.95
C LEU A 146 29.05 17.88 8.09
N GLN A 147 28.45 18.98 8.50
CA GLN A 147 28.55 20.27 7.81
C GLN A 147 30.00 20.76 7.73
N LYS A 148 30.78 20.69 8.82
CA LYS A 148 32.19 21.07 8.84
C LYS A 148 33.02 20.22 7.88
N ASN A 149 32.62 19.00 7.59
CA ASN A 149 33.30 18.11 6.65
C ASN A 149 32.73 18.23 5.21
N GLY A 150 31.92 19.26 4.91
CA GLY A 150 31.48 19.57 3.55
C GLY A 150 30.34 18.67 3.01
N LEU A 151 29.67 17.92 3.86
CA LEU A 151 28.51 17.15 3.46
C LEU A 151 27.25 18.04 3.53
N PRO A 152 26.61 18.39 2.39
CA PRO A 152 25.38 19.17 2.40
C PRO A 152 24.25 18.30 2.95
N LEU A 153 23.75 18.63 4.13
CA LEU A 153 22.55 18.04 4.69
C LEU A 153 21.35 18.85 4.22
N ASN A 154 20.47 18.23 3.46
CA ASN A 154 19.19 18.84 3.10
C ASN A 154 18.35 19.00 4.37
N ASN A 155 18.08 20.24 4.77
CA ASN A 155 17.32 20.64 5.95
C ASN A 155 15.82 20.28 5.89
N GLN A 156 15.40 19.34 5.03
CA GLN A 156 13.98 18.99 4.86
C GLN A 156 13.50 17.78 5.67
N GLN A 157 14.34 17.18 6.49
CA GLN A 157 13.88 16.27 7.53
C GLN A 157 13.82 17.00 8.86
N SER A 158 12.92 17.98 8.95
CA SER A 158 12.57 18.56 10.24
C SER A 158 11.95 17.47 11.11
N LEU A 159 12.53 17.23 12.27
CA LEU A 159 12.02 16.42 13.38
C LEU A 159 10.68 16.95 13.96
N SER A 160 9.78 17.44 13.11
CA SER A 160 8.46 17.95 13.52
C SER A 160 7.37 16.88 13.49
N SER A 161 7.75 15.61 13.31
CA SER A 161 6.82 14.48 13.25
C SER A 161 7.24 13.28 14.12
N LEU A 162 7.85 13.55 15.27
CA LEU A 162 8.00 12.58 16.37
C LEU A 162 7.45 13.17 17.66
#